data_d301a0c066ed3c2db3d2be7fe1568d14
#
_entry.id   d301a0c066ed3c2db3d2be7fe1568d14
#
_cell.length_a   1.000
_cell.length_b   1.000
_cell.length_c   1.000
_cell.angle_alpha   90.00
_cell.angle_beta   90.00
_cell.angle_gamma   90.00
#
_symmetry.space_group_name_H-M   'P 1'
#
loop_
_entity.id
_entity.type
_entity.pdbx_description
1 polymer ?
#
loop_
_entity_poly.entity_id
_entity_poly.type
_entity_poly.pdbx_seq_one_letter_code
_entity_poly.pdbx_strand_id
1 'polypeptide(L)'
;AYRKVHHPPIAEMKDFGIFLAGELERFIDETHLDRSRMLGVGIALPAVIAPDNSRITLAPTLHLRDITLQFLAKEIPYPTYIENDATSGGYAEWFLYWHRDMAYLLLETGVGGAVLVGDGQYHGVNRRSGEFGHMCVEPGGLPCKCGKRGCLEAYCSAWRISDDLGIPLSEFFAGVERHVPEYETMWHDLLRHLAIGVNNIRMVLD
;
A
#
# COMPACT_ATOMS: atom_id res chain seq x y z
N ALA A 1 14.84 9.82 -11.02
CA ALA A 1 15.00 10.77 -9.93
C ALA A 1 14.05 10.41 -8.79
N TYR A 2 14.37 10.74 -7.57
CA TYR A 2 13.61 10.46 -6.37
C TYR A 2 13.72 11.62 -5.38
N ARG A 3 12.61 11.98 -4.73
CA ARG A 3 12.55 12.99 -3.68
C ARG A 3 11.63 12.54 -2.56
N LYS A 4 12.06 12.65 -1.32
CA LYS A 4 11.25 12.40 -0.12
C LYS A 4 10.93 13.72 0.57
N VAL A 5 9.66 13.98 0.82
CA VAL A 5 9.20 15.19 1.51
C VAL A 5 8.23 14.80 2.62
N HIS A 6 8.20 15.61 3.68
CA HIS A 6 7.15 15.49 4.70
C HIS A 6 5.96 16.34 4.29
N HIS A 7 4.80 15.71 4.16
CA HIS A 7 3.57 16.44 3.91
C HIS A 7 3.01 17.05 5.21
N PRO A 8 2.33 18.20 5.14
CA PRO A 8 1.59 18.72 6.28
C PRO A 8 0.44 17.77 6.66
N PRO A 9 -0.14 17.89 7.88
CA PRO A 9 -1.36 17.17 8.22
C PRO A 9 -2.43 17.42 7.15
N ILE A 10 -3.09 16.34 6.68
CA ILE A 10 -4.14 16.44 5.67
C ILE A 10 -5.43 16.88 6.39
N ALA A 11 -5.63 18.17 6.54
CA ALA A 11 -6.86 18.73 7.06
C ALA A 11 -7.95 18.79 5.98
N GLU A 12 -7.57 19.26 4.78
CA GLU A 12 -8.44 19.32 3.61
C GLU A 12 -7.72 18.82 2.36
N MET A 13 -8.44 18.08 1.51
CA MET A 13 -7.89 17.54 0.26
C MET A 13 -7.41 18.61 -0.71
N LYS A 14 -8.05 19.78 -0.69
CA LYS A 14 -7.63 20.91 -1.52
C LYS A 14 -6.22 21.40 -1.15
N ASP A 15 -5.95 21.58 0.14
CA ASP A 15 -4.65 22.05 0.63
C ASP A 15 -3.56 21.01 0.33
N PHE A 16 -3.91 19.72 0.46
CA PHE A 16 -3.00 18.65 0.08
C PHE A 16 -2.75 18.62 -1.44
N GLY A 17 -3.76 18.87 -2.27
CA GLY A 17 -3.62 19.02 -3.72
C GLY A 17 -2.68 20.17 -4.09
N ILE A 18 -2.83 21.34 -3.46
CA ILE A 18 -1.93 22.50 -3.65
C ILE A 18 -0.49 22.15 -3.26
N PHE A 19 -0.31 21.48 -2.11
CA PHE A 19 1.00 21.03 -1.66
C PHE A 19 1.64 20.07 -2.68
N LEU A 20 0.91 19.05 -3.13
CA LEU A 20 1.41 18.08 -4.12
C LEU A 20 1.75 18.76 -5.45
N ALA A 21 0.92 19.66 -5.95
CA ALA A 21 1.20 20.41 -7.16
C ALA A 21 2.50 21.24 -7.03
N GLY A 22 2.69 21.90 -5.90
CA GLY A 22 3.92 22.66 -5.62
C GLY A 22 5.17 21.77 -5.54
N GLU A 23 5.09 20.60 -4.91
CA GLU A 23 6.21 19.67 -4.83
C GLU A 23 6.51 19.01 -6.20
N LEU A 24 5.48 18.74 -7.00
CA LEU A 24 5.63 18.27 -8.38
C LEU A 24 6.39 19.28 -9.24
N GLU A 25 5.99 20.55 -9.20
CA GLU A 25 6.66 21.61 -9.96
C GLU A 25 8.13 21.75 -9.55
N ARG A 26 8.44 21.75 -8.25
CA ARG A 26 9.81 21.76 -7.74
C ARG A 26 10.61 20.55 -8.24
N PHE A 27 10.02 19.37 -8.21
CA PHE A 27 10.67 18.14 -8.68
C PHE A 27 10.98 18.21 -10.19
N ILE A 28 10.04 18.71 -11.00
CA ILE A 28 10.24 18.91 -12.43
C ILE A 28 11.40 19.87 -12.70
N ASP A 29 11.44 21.00 -12.00
CA ASP A 29 12.48 22.03 -12.18
C ASP A 29 13.86 21.52 -11.72
N GLU A 30 13.94 20.87 -10.55
CA GLU A 30 15.19 20.32 -10.01
C GLU A 30 15.77 19.19 -10.88
N THR A 31 14.91 18.41 -11.51
CA THR A 31 15.32 17.27 -12.35
C THR A 31 15.42 17.62 -13.83
N HIS A 32 15.09 18.85 -14.21
CA HIS A 32 15.08 19.33 -15.59
C HIS A 32 14.24 18.46 -16.54
N LEU A 33 13.10 17.95 -16.04
CA LEU A 33 12.18 17.13 -16.84
C LEU A 33 11.54 18.00 -17.94
N ASP A 34 11.48 17.45 -19.14
CA ASP A 34 10.79 18.10 -20.25
C ASP A 34 9.28 18.00 -20.07
N ARG A 35 8.65 19.13 -19.74
CA ARG A 35 7.20 19.22 -19.49
C ARG A 35 6.36 18.77 -20.69
N SER A 36 6.86 18.92 -21.91
CA SER A 36 6.14 18.50 -23.13
C SER A 36 6.03 16.98 -23.27
N ARG A 37 6.86 16.24 -22.53
CA ARG A 37 6.88 14.77 -22.51
C ARG A 37 6.11 14.17 -21.33
N MET A 38 5.57 14.99 -20.43
CA MET A 38 4.79 14.51 -19.32
C MET A 38 3.41 14.05 -19.78
N LEU A 39 3.11 12.77 -19.57
CA LEU A 39 1.83 12.16 -19.94
C LEU A 39 0.77 12.36 -18.88
N GLY A 40 1.17 12.44 -17.61
CA GLY A 40 0.29 12.59 -16.47
C GLY A 40 0.98 12.30 -15.15
N VAL A 41 0.18 12.25 -14.09
CA VAL A 41 0.62 12.00 -12.71
C VAL A 41 -0.19 10.82 -12.14
N GLY A 42 0.51 9.80 -11.67
CA GLY A 42 -0.07 8.72 -10.88
C GLY A 42 0.11 9.02 -9.39
N ILE A 43 -0.96 8.88 -8.61
CA ILE A 43 -0.94 9.03 -7.15
C ILE A 43 -1.37 7.71 -6.52
N ALA A 44 -0.47 7.08 -5.78
CA ALA A 44 -0.76 5.90 -4.97
C ALA A 44 -1.08 6.32 -3.52
N LEU A 45 -2.21 5.86 -3.00
CA LEU A 45 -2.67 6.19 -1.65
C LEU A 45 -2.99 4.91 -0.86
N PRO A 46 -2.68 4.84 0.45
CA PRO A 46 -3.12 3.74 1.32
C PRO A 46 -4.62 3.89 1.65
N ALA A 47 -5.46 3.72 0.64
CA ALA A 47 -6.88 4.03 0.69
C ALA A 47 -7.72 3.09 -0.17
N VAL A 48 -8.95 2.84 0.27
CA VAL A 48 -9.98 2.22 -0.57
C VAL A 48 -10.64 3.30 -1.41
N ILE A 49 -10.50 3.19 -2.72
CA ILE A 49 -11.05 4.14 -3.70
C ILE A 49 -12.42 3.63 -4.19
N ALA A 50 -13.37 4.54 -4.36
CA ALA A 50 -14.68 4.20 -4.91
C ALA A 50 -14.57 3.67 -6.36
N PRO A 51 -15.51 2.80 -6.82
CA PRO A 51 -15.46 2.20 -8.15
C PRO A 51 -15.41 3.22 -9.31
N ASP A 52 -16.02 4.37 -9.12
CA ASP A 52 -16.04 5.47 -10.10
C ASP A 52 -14.84 6.43 -9.97
N ASN A 53 -13.87 6.09 -9.12
CA ASN A 53 -12.69 6.90 -8.82
C ASN A 53 -13.02 8.35 -8.33
N SER A 54 -14.21 8.55 -7.77
CA SER A 54 -14.68 9.87 -7.34
C SER A 54 -14.22 10.25 -5.93
N ARG A 55 -13.99 9.26 -5.05
CA ARG A 55 -13.71 9.50 -3.63
C ARG A 55 -12.89 8.39 -2.96
N ILE A 56 -12.22 8.76 -1.88
CA ILE A 56 -11.72 7.84 -0.86
C ILE A 56 -12.91 7.40 -0.01
N THR A 57 -13.25 6.12 0.00
CA THR A 57 -14.29 5.60 0.90
C THR A 57 -13.76 5.39 2.31
N LEU A 58 -12.49 4.95 2.41
CA LEU A 58 -11.82 4.71 3.69
C LEU A 58 -10.30 4.74 3.51
N ALA A 59 -9.59 5.47 4.36
CA ALA A 59 -8.13 5.45 4.47
C ALA A 59 -7.73 5.49 5.95
N PRO A 60 -7.64 4.32 6.62
CA PRO A 60 -7.39 4.25 8.07
C PRO A 60 -6.10 4.94 8.50
N THR A 61 -5.01 4.73 7.76
CA THR A 61 -3.69 5.31 8.03
C THR A 61 -3.63 6.82 7.85
N LEU A 62 -4.51 7.37 7.01
CA LEU A 62 -4.63 8.82 6.77
C LEU A 62 -5.75 9.45 7.60
N HIS A 63 -6.50 8.66 8.38
CA HIS A 63 -7.68 9.09 9.13
C HIS A 63 -8.76 9.77 8.27
N LEU A 64 -8.91 9.31 7.01
CA LEU A 64 -9.85 9.86 6.04
C LEU A 64 -11.01 8.88 5.79
N ARG A 65 -12.20 9.45 5.60
CA ARG A 65 -13.42 8.72 5.22
C ARG A 65 -14.31 9.59 4.36
N ASP A 66 -14.85 9.02 3.27
CA ASP A 66 -15.80 9.66 2.35
C ASP A 66 -15.29 11.01 1.79
N ILE A 67 -14.02 11.08 1.39
CA ILE A 67 -13.37 12.27 0.88
C ILE A 67 -13.37 12.30 -0.65
N THR A 68 -13.85 13.36 -1.24
CA THR A 68 -13.87 13.57 -2.69
C THR A 68 -12.47 13.79 -3.26
N LEU A 69 -12.07 12.98 -4.25
CA LEU A 69 -10.76 13.05 -4.91
C LEU A 69 -10.64 14.21 -5.92
N GLN A 70 -11.77 14.76 -6.36
CA GLN A 70 -11.81 15.87 -7.31
C GLN A 70 -10.92 17.05 -6.87
N PHE A 71 -10.93 17.37 -5.58
CA PHE A 71 -10.13 18.47 -5.05
C PHE A 71 -8.63 18.20 -5.06
N LEU A 72 -8.23 16.93 -4.93
CA LEU A 72 -6.82 16.55 -5.03
C LEU A 72 -6.29 16.71 -6.45
N ALA A 73 -7.02 16.20 -7.43
CA ALA A 73 -6.61 16.19 -8.84
C ALA A 73 -6.69 17.58 -9.49
N LYS A 74 -7.62 18.43 -9.06
CA LYS A 74 -7.89 19.74 -9.67
C LYS A 74 -6.70 20.71 -9.64
N GLU A 75 -5.90 20.64 -8.60
CA GLU A 75 -4.76 21.53 -8.40
C GLU A 75 -3.50 21.08 -9.17
N ILE A 76 -3.50 19.85 -9.70
CA ILE A 76 -2.40 19.30 -10.48
C ILE A 76 -2.62 19.60 -11.96
N PRO A 77 -1.71 20.33 -12.65
CA PRO A 77 -1.91 20.79 -14.02
C PRO A 77 -1.67 19.72 -15.09
N TYR A 78 -1.77 18.45 -14.73
CA TYR A 78 -1.58 17.29 -15.61
C TYR A 78 -2.72 16.27 -15.42
N PRO A 79 -3.03 15.46 -16.44
CA PRO A 79 -3.93 14.32 -16.25
C PRO A 79 -3.51 13.50 -15.03
N THR A 80 -4.42 13.30 -14.08
CA THR A 80 -4.10 12.64 -12.80
C THR A 80 -4.94 11.40 -12.61
N TYR A 81 -4.28 10.29 -12.29
CA TYR A 81 -4.91 9.03 -11.92
C TYR A 81 -4.56 8.67 -10.48
N ILE A 82 -5.56 8.29 -9.70
CA ILE A 82 -5.41 7.99 -8.27
C ILE A 82 -5.84 6.55 -8.02
N GLU A 83 -5.00 5.77 -7.37
CA GLU A 83 -5.29 4.37 -7.07
C GLU A 83 -4.75 3.98 -5.68
N ASN A 84 -5.19 2.84 -5.17
CA ASN A 84 -4.63 2.23 -3.98
C ASN A 84 -3.13 1.90 -4.18
N ASP A 85 -2.34 2.01 -3.13
CA ASP A 85 -0.87 1.82 -3.15
C ASP A 85 -0.48 0.38 -3.52
N ALA A 86 -1.09 -0.63 -2.90
CA ALA A 86 -0.81 -2.04 -3.22
C ALA A 86 -1.29 -2.39 -4.64
N THR A 87 -2.42 -1.84 -5.07
CA THR A 87 -2.92 -1.96 -6.44
C THR A 87 -1.94 -1.37 -7.45
N SER A 88 -1.47 -0.15 -7.19
CA SER A 88 -0.50 0.53 -8.05
C SER A 88 0.81 -0.24 -8.16
N GLY A 89 1.31 -0.77 -7.03
CA GLY A 89 2.51 -1.61 -6.99
C GLY A 89 2.33 -2.89 -7.81
N GLY A 90 1.23 -3.60 -7.61
CA GLY A 90 0.90 -4.81 -8.36
C GLY A 90 0.80 -4.55 -9.87
N TYR A 91 0.20 -3.42 -10.25
CA TYR A 91 0.08 -3.04 -11.67
C TYR A 91 1.44 -2.75 -12.30
N ALA A 92 2.34 -2.09 -11.57
CA ALA A 92 3.70 -1.83 -12.03
C ALA A 92 4.49 -3.13 -12.27
N GLU A 93 4.43 -4.07 -11.33
CA GLU A 93 5.07 -5.38 -11.45
C GLU A 93 4.47 -6.19 -12.62
N TRP A 94 3.14 -6.20 -12.75
CA TRP A 94 2.44 -6.87 -13.85
C TRP A 94 2.88 -6.34 -15.22
N PHE A 95 3.02 -5.02 -15.35
CA PHE A 95 3.51 -4.39 -16.57
C PHE A 95 4.96 -4.80 -16.89
N LEU A 96 5.82 -4.87 -15.87
CA LEU A 96 7.23 -5.26 -16.02
C LEU A 96 7.39 -6.74 -16.37
N TYR A 97 6.52 -7.62 -15.87
CA TYR A 97 6.56 -9.07 -16.11
C TYR A 97 5.70 -9.55 -17.28
N TRP A 98 5.44 -8.68 -18.24
CA TRP A 98 4.78 -9.03 -19.49
C TRP A 98 3.35 -9.55 -19.33
N HIS A 99 2.59 -8.93 -18.45
CA HIS A 99 1.16 -9.16 -18.30
C HIS A 99 0.81 -10.63 -17.96
N ARG A 100 1.55 -11.23 -17.07
CA ARG A 100 1.23 -12.56 -16.55
C ARG A 100 0.25 -12.47 -15.39
N ASP A 101 -0.58 -13.48 -15.25
CA ASP A 101 -1.43 -13.62 -14.07
C ASP A 101 -0.57 -13.66 -12.81
N MET A 102 -0.91 -12.85 -11.81
CA MET A 102 -0.13 -12.74 -10.58
C MET A 102 -0.97 -12.31 -9.38
N ALA A 103 -0.56 -12.77 -8.22
CA ALA A 103 -0.92 -12.18 -6.94
C ALA A 103 0.25 -11.33 -6.43
N TYR A 104 -0.02 -10.09 -6.08
CA TYR A 104 0.95 -9.16 -5.52
C TYR A 104 0.69 -8.96 -4.03
N LEU A 105 1.73 -9.03 -3.22
CA LEU A 105 1.71 -8.72 -1.79
C LEU A 105 2.63 -7.54 -1.51
N LEU A 106 2.09 -6.50 -0.87
CA LEU A 106 2.83 -5.36 -0.36
C LEU A 106 2.99 -5.50 1.15
N LEU A 107 4.22 -5.74 1.61
CA LEU A 107 4.57 -5.82 3.02
C LEU A 107 5.21 -4.49 3.45
N GLU A 108 4.42 -3.63 4.05
CA GLU A 108 4.83 -2.32 4.56
C GLU A 108 4.26 -2.06 5.97
N THR A 109 3.84 -0.84 6.25
CA THR A 109 3.15 -0.49 7.51
C THR A 109 2.01 -1.47 7.79
N GLY A 110 1.19 -1.78 6.78
CA GLY A 110 0.22 -2.86 6.77
C GLY A 110 0.62 -3.98 5.80
N VAL A 111 -0.35 -4.83 5.44
CA VAL A 111 -0.21 -5.85 4.39
C VAL A 111 -1.31 -5.63 3.36
N GLY A 112 -0.93 -5.08 2.23
CA GLY A 112 -1.80 -4.91 1.07
C GLY A 112 -1.60 -5.97 0.01
N GLY A 113 -2.40 -5.91 -1.05
CA GLY A 113 -2.21 -6.80 -2.20
C GLY A 113 -3.07 -6.45 -3.40
N ALA A 114 -2.78 -7.13 -4.50
CA ALA A 114 -3.54 -7.03 -5.73
C ALA A 114 -3.62 -8.40 -6.43
N VAL A 115 -4.67 -8.61 -7.19
CA VAL A 115 -4.83 -9.76 -8.08
C VAL A 115 -4.89 -9.24 -9.51
N LEU A 116 -3.98 -9.71 -10.35
CA LEU A 116 -3.89 -9.32 -11.75
C LEU A 116 -4.09 -10.57 -12.61
N VAL A 117 -5.10 -10.53 -13.49
CA VAL A 117 -5.51 -11.68 -14.33
C VAL A 117 -5.93 -11.16 -15.69
N GLY A 118 -5.49 -11.83 -16.75
CA GLY A 118 -5.82 -11.44 -18.12
C GLY A 118 -5.31 -10.04 -18.46
N ASP A 119 -6.22 -9.13 -18.77
CA ASP A 119 -5.89 -7.78 -19.26
C ASP A 119 -5.64 -6.75 -18.16
N GLY A 120 -5.63 -7.15 -16.89
CA GLY A 120 -5.38 -6.22 -15.79
C GLY A 120 -5.81 -6.69 -14.42
N GLN A 121 -6.12 -5.72 -13.56
CA GLN A 121 -6.46 -6.01 -12.18
C GLN A 121 -7.88 -6.55 -12.01
N TYR A 122 -7.99 -7.62 -11.24
CA TYR A 122 -9.26 -8.11 -10.75
C TYR A 122 -9.69 -7.34 -9.50
N HIS A 123 -10.65 -6.46 -9.63
CA HIS A 123 -11.13 -5.63 -8.51
C HIS A 123 -12.16 -6.33 -7.62
N GLY A 124 -12.88 -7.34 -8.13
CA GLY A 124 -14.10 -7.85 -7.49
C GLY A 124 -15.26 -6.85 -7.55
N VAL A 125 -16.47 -7.32 -7.22
CA VAL A 125 -17.71 -6.51 -7.31
C VAL A 125 -17.67 -5.28 -6.39
N ASN A 126 -17.03 -5.40 -5.22
CA ASN A 126 -16.97 -4.34 -4.21
C ASN A 126 -15.57 -3.68 -4.13
N ARG A 127 -14.72 -3.88 -5.13
CA ARG A 127 -13.32 -3.42 -5.14
C ARG A 127 -12.52 -3.80 -3.88
N ARG A 128 -12.73 -5.01 -3.39
CA ARG A 128 -12.03 -5.57 -2.22
C ARG A 128 -11.23 -6.82 -2.55
N SER A 129 -11.01 -7.10 -3.83
CA SER A 129 -10.11 -8.16 -4.24
C SER A 129 -8.68 -7.78 -3.87
N GLY A 130 -7.87 -8.76 -3.49
CA GLY A 130 -6.48 -8.50 -3.11
C GLY A 130 -6.27 -8.05 -1.66
N GLU A 131 -7.31 -7.94 -0.84
CA GLU A 131 -7.20 -7.63 0.60
C GLU A 131 -6.58 -8.79 1.39
N PHE A 132 -5.43 -9.30 0.92
CA PHE A 132 -4.76 -10.49 1.45
C PHE A 132 -4.30 -10.32 2.90
N GLY A 133 -3.94 -9.09 3.30
CA GLY A 133 -3.58 -8.78 4.68
C GLY A 133 -4.68 -9.10 5.69
N HIS A 134 -5.94 -9.08 5.24
CA HIS A 134 -7.09 -9.37 6.10
C HIS A 134 -7.60 -10.81 6.01
N MET A 135 -6.89 -11.68 5.30
CA MET A 135 -7.13 -13.12 5.29
C MET A 135 -6.77 -13.72 6.65
N CYS A 136 -7.62 -14.60 7.19
CA CYS A 136 -7.36 -15.29 8.45
C CYS A 136 -6.30 -16.38 8.24
N VAL A 137 -5.16 -16.27 8.91
CA VAL A 137 -4.07 -17.25 8.92
C VAL A 137 -3.93 -17.97 10.26
N GLU A 138 -4.56 -17.43 11.34
CA GLU A 138 -4.53 -18.01 12.68
C GLU A 138 -5.89 -17.76 13.37
N PRO A 139 -6.85 -18.68 13.30
CA PRO A 139 -8.16 -18.51 13.94
C PRO A 139 -8.05 -18.22 15.44
N GLY A 140 -8.67 -17.13 15.90
CA GLY A 140 -8.61 -16.67 17.29
C GLY A 140 -7.27 -16.01 17.69
N GLY A 141 -6.34 -15.87 16.77
CA GLY A 141 -5.00 -15.31 16.99
C GLY A 141 -4.98 -13.81 17.33
N LEU A 142 -3.90 -13.10 16.94
CA LEU A 142 -3.68 -11.70 17.29
C LEU A 142 -4.80 -10.78 16.79
N PRO A 143 -5.14 -9.71 17.53
CA PRO A 143 -6.11 -8.72 17.08
C PRO A 143 -5.57 -7.96 15.86
N CYS A 144 -6.42 -7.68 14.88
CA CYS A 144 -6.11 -6.86 13.73
C CYS A 144 -6.81 -5.51 13.83
N LYS A 145 -6.18 -4.44 13.31
CA LYS A 145 -6.76 -3.09 13.25
C LYS A 145 -8.08 -3.02 12.47
N CYS A 146 -8.38 -4.02 11.63
CA CYS A 146 -9.68 -4.13 10.96
C CYS A 146 -10.84 -4.64 11.84
N GLY A 147 -10.58 -4.93 13.12
CA GLY A 147 -11.57 -5.43 14.09
C GLY A 147 -11.70 -6.97 14.14
N LYS A 148 -11.05 -7.71 13.23
CA LYS A 148 -10.98 -9.18 13.24
C LYS A 148 -9.79 -9.67 14.07
N ARG A 149 -9.66 -10.99 14.19
CA ARG A 149 -8.51 -11.66 14.80
C ARG A 149 -7.88 -12.64 13.81
N GLY A 150 -6.55 -12.80 13.90
CA GLY A 150 -5.82 -13.80 13.12
C GLY A 150 -5.58 -13.43 11.66
N CYS A 151 -5.70 -12.14 11.30
CA CYS A 151 -5.39 -11.66 9.96
C CYS A 151 -3.88 -11.77 9.67
N LEU A 152 -3.50 -12.02 8.42
CA LEU A 152 -2.09 -12.04 7.98
C LEU A 152 -1.35 -10.76 8.36
N GLU A 153 -1.99 -9.60 8.23
CA GLU A 153 -1.45 -8.30 8.59
C GLU A 153 -1.04 -8.23 10.07
N ALA A 154 -1.80 -8.84 10.97
CA ALA A 154 -1.48 -8.86 12.39
C ALA A 154 -0.16 -9.59 12.71
N TYR A 155 0.38 -10.35 11.78
CA TYR A 155 1.65 -11.09 11.94
C TYR A 155 2.77 -10.56 11.04
N CYS A 156 2.45 -10.02 9.88
CA CYS A 156 3.43 -9.71 8.84
C CYS A 156 3.62 -8.22 8.56
N SER A 157 2.90 -7.34 9.24
CA SER A 157 3.02 -5.89 9.03
C SER A 157 4.19 -5.27 9.80
N ALA A 158 4.72 -4.19 9.25
CA ALA A 158 5.76 -3.42 9.92
C ALA A 158 5.28 -2.77 11.22
N TRP A 159 4.00 -2.37 11.31
CA TRP A 159 3.46 -1.77 12.53
C TRP A 159 3.49 -2.75 13.71
N ARG A 160 3.28 -4.06 13.48
CA ARG A 160 3.39 -5.06 14.54
C ARG A 160 4.78 -5.05 15.17
N ILE A 161 5.84 -5.04 14.35
CA ILE A 161 7.22 -5.03 14.86
C ILE A 161 7.46 -3.78 15.72
N SER A 162 7.05 -2.62 15.21
CA SER A 162 7.21 -1.37 15.92
C SER A 162 6.35 -1.28 17.19
N ASP A 163 5.10 -1.77 17.15
CA ASP A 163 4.19 -1.74 18.30
C ASP A 163 4.60 -2.74 19.40
N ASP A 164 5.05 -3.96 19.02
CA ASP A 164 5.39 -5.01 19.98
C ASP A 164 6.78 -4.80 20.61
N LEU A 165 7.75 -4.32 19.84
CA LEU A 165 9.13 -4.16 20.31
C LEU A 165 9.51 -2.72 20.67
N GLY A 166 8.73 -1.73 20.22
CA GLY A 166 9.05 -0.31 20.43
C GLY A 166 10.31 0.19 19.73
N ILE A 167 10.75 -0.49 18.66
CA ILE A 167 11.99 -0.19 17.93
C ILE A 167 11.73 0.09 16.45
N PRO A 168 12.64 0.81 15.78
CA PRO A 168 12.60 0.96 14.32
C PRO A 168 12.83 -0.38 13.59
N LEU A 169 12.22 -0.55 12.42
CA LEU A 169 12.44 -1.74 11.57
C LEU A 169 13.91 -2.00 11.25
N SER A 170 14.70 -0.94 11.03
CA SER A 170 16.14 -1.07 10.76
C SER A 170 16.89 -1.73 11.92
N GLU A 171 16.48 -1.43 13.15
CA GLU A 171 17.06 -2.06 14.35
C GLU A 171 16.63 -3.52 14.49
N PHE A 172 15.35 -3.81 14.21
CA PHE A 172 14.84 -5.18 14.19
C PHE A 172 15.62 -6.06 13.21
N PHE A 173 15.74 -5.65 11.94
CA PHE A 173 16.46 -6.44 10.93
C PHE A 173 17.96 -6.58 11.26
N ALA A 174 18.60 -5.51 11.72
CA ALA A 174 19.98 -5.61 12.20
C ALA A 174 20.14 -6.56 13.39
N GLY A 175 19.12 -6.65 14.24
CA GLY A 175 19.09 -7.60 15.35
C GLY A 175 18.88 -9.04 14.90
N VAL A 176 18.03 -9.29 13.89
CA VAL A 176 17.88 -10.61 13.26
C VAL A 176 19.22 -11.07 12.66
N GLU A 177 19.91 -10.18 11.93
CA GLU A 177 21.25 -10.47 11.37
C GLU A 177 22.30 -10.81 12.46
N ARG A 178 22.17 -10.22 13.64
CA ARG A 178 23.04 -10.49 14.79
C ARG A 178 22.56 -11.66 15.66
N HIS A 179 21.52 -12.37 15.25
CA HIS A 179 20.95 -13.50 15.97
C HIS A 179 20.44 -13.16 17.38
N VAL A 180 19.81 -11.98 17.55
CA VAL A 180 19.14 -11.64 18.81
C VAL A 180 17.93 -12.55 18.97
N PRO A 181 17.86 -13.40 20.04
CA PRO A 181 16.87 -14.49 20.13
C PRO A 181 15.40 -14.01 20.06
N GLU A 182 15.09 -12.87 20.66
CA GLU A 182 13.74 -12.28 20.65
C GLU A 182 13.32 -11.87 19.22
N TYR A 183 14.25 -11.26 18.47
CA TYR A 183 13.97 -10.80 17.10
C TYR A 183 13.90 -11.99 16.13
N GLU A 184 14.76 -13.00 16.30
CA GLU A 184 14.66 -14.24 15.53
C GLU A 184 13.32 -14.96 15.76
N THR A 185 12.86 -15.01 17.01
CA THR A 185 11.56 -15.61 17.34
C THR A 185 10.42 -14.91 16.60
N MET A 186 10.38 -13.58 16.64
CA MET A 186 9.38 -12.79 15.94
C MET A 186 9.52 -12.93 14.41
N TRP A 187 10.74 -12.96 13.90
CA TRP A 187 11.02 -13.14 12.47
C TRP A 187 10.52 -14.51 11.97
N HIS A 188 10.78 -15.58 12.72
CA HIS A 188 10.29 -16.92 12.38
C HIS A 188 8.76 -17.00 12.45
N ASP A 189 8.13 -16.34 13.41
CA ASP A 189 6.68 -16.26 13.50
C ASP A 189 6.08 -15.52 12.30
N LEU A 190 6.67 -14.40 11.89
CA LEU A 190 6.30 -13.66 10.68
C LEU A 190 6.43 -14.54 9.44
N LEU A 191 7.56 -15.19 9.24
CA LEU A 191 7.80 -16.07 8.08
C LEU A 191 6.81 -17.24 8.03
N ARG A 192 6.49 -17.84 9.18
CA ARG A 192 5.50 -18.91 9.28
C ARG A 192 4.13 -18.46 8.80
N HIS A 193 3.64 -17.33 9.29
CA HIS A 193 2.34 -16.81 8.91
C HIS A 193 2.32 -16.31 7.46
N LEU A 194 3.40 -15.72 6.99
CA LEU A 194 3.54 -15.34 5.58
C LEU A 194 3.46 -16.56 4.67
N ALA A 195 4.14 -17.65 5.02
CA ALA A 195 4.10 -18.89 4.27
C ALA A 195 2.67 -19.49 4.20
N ILE A 196 1.92 -19.45 5.32
CA ILE A 196 0.51 -19.86 5.35
C ILE A 196 -0.31 -18.95 4.40
N GLY A 197 -0.12 -17.63 4.48
CA GLY A 197 -0.82 -16.67 3.63
C GLY A 197 -0.54 -16.90 2.15
N VAL A 198 0.73 -17.03 1.76
CA VAL A 198 1.13 -17.30 0.38
C VAL A 198 0.56 -18.64 -0.13
N ASN A 199 0.62 -19.69 0.70
CA ASN A 199 0.04 -20.99 0.33
C ASN A 199 -1.47 -20.92 0.12
N ASN A 200 -2.20 -20.17 0.97
CA ASN A 200 -3.65 -20.01 0.82
C ASN A 200 -3.99 -19.23 -0.47
N ILE A 201 -3.23 -18.17 -0.79
CA ILE A 201 -3.38 -17.42 -2.04
C ILE A 201 -3.15 -18.34 -3.24
N ARG A 202 -2.07 -19.13 -3.21
CA ARG A 202 -1.75 -20.10 -4.26
C ARG A 202 -2.86 -21.12 -4.47
N MET A 203 -3.51 -21.61 -3.40
CA MET A 203 -4.60 -22.58 -3.52
C MET A 203 -5.89 -21.99 -4.15
N VAL A 204 -6.02 -20.68 -4.17
CA VAL A 204 -7.19 -19.97 -4.74
C VAL A 204 -6.92 -19.49 -6.15
N LEU A 205 -5.69 -19.07 -6.44
CA LEU A 205 -5.33 -18.41 -7.70
C LEU A 205 -4.46 -19.29 -8.62
N ASP A 206 -4.03 -20.47 -8.14
CA ASP A 206 -3.11 -21.44 -8.81
C ASP A 206 -1.67 -20.92 -8.89
#